data_41e3f5ac0505975df4d2d245cc8d0c3a
#
_entry.id   41e3f5ac0505975df4d2d245cc8d0c3a
#
_cell.length_a   1.000
_cell.length_b   1.000
_cell.length_c   1.000
_cell.angle_alpha   90.00
_cell.angle_beta   90.00
_cell.angle_gamma   90.00
#
_symmetry.space_group_name_H-M   'P 1'
#
loop_
_entity.id
_entity.type
_entity.pdbx_description
1 polymer ?
#
loop_
_entity_poly.entity_id
_entity_poly.type
_entity_poly.pdbx_seq_one_letter_code
_entity_poly.pdbx_strand_id
1 'polypeptide(L)'
;MTSILDLPLATMNNGTTTLRELGGSRWLVVNVASACGATPQYAGLQALHEAHDDLTVVGFPCNQFGAQEPGTHAEICDFTASKFNVTFPLMAKVEVNGDGQTPLFSALCDVADADGYSGPVRWNFEKFLIDANGTTARYSTRVAPEQLPV
;
A
#
# COMPACT_ATOMS: atom_id res chain seq x y z
N MET A 1 1.16 -16.01 -17.89
CA MET A 1 0.52 -14.96 -17.08
C MET A 1 1.55 -14.32 -16.15
N THR A 2 1.52 -13.01 -16.04
CA THR A 2 2.43 -12.31 -15.15
C THR A 2 1.95 -12.44 -13.70
N SER A 3 2.84 -12.86 -12.80
CA SER A 3 2.54 -12.89 -11.37
C SER A 3 2.28 -11.48 -10.85
N ILE A 4 1.38 -11.35 -9.87
CA ILE A 4 1.15 -10.07 -9.19
C ILE A 4 2.45 -9.51 -8.60
N LEU A 5 3.41 -10.38 -8.24
CA LEU A 5 4.71 -9.98 -7.69
C LEU A 5 5.63 -9.36 -8.73
N ASP A 6 5.33 -9.52 -10.02
CA ASP A 6 6.17 -9.05 -11.13
C ASP A 6 5.52 -7.93 -11.94
N LEU A 7 4.37 -7.41 -11.51
CA LEU A 7 3.72 -6.26 -12.14
C LEU A 7 4.57 -4.99 -11.96
N PRO A 8 4.66 -4.14 -12.98
CA PRO A 8 5.47 -2.92 -12.89
C PRO A 8 4.87 -1.91 -11.93
N LEU A 9 5.70 -1.33 -11.09
CA LEU A 9 5.35 -0.30 -10.12
C LEU A 9 6.18 0.95 -10.41
N ALA A 10 5.53 2.11 -10.54
CA ALA A 10 6.22 3.38 -10.72
C ALA A 10 6.82 3.85 -9.40
N THR A 11 8.09 4.21 -9.41
CA THR A 11 8.79 4.77 -8.24
C THR A 11 8.70 6.30 -8.25
N MET A 12 8.97 6.92 -7.09
CA MET A 12 8.92 8.39 -6.96
C MET A 12 10.00 9.12 -7.77
N ASN A 13 11.05 8.41 -8.17
CA ASN A 13 12.16 8.98 -8.96
C ASN A 13 12.05 8.68 -10.45
N ASN A 14 10.83 8.42 -10.95
CA ASN A 14 10.52 8.13 -12.35
C ASN A 14 11.10 6.81 -12.85
N GLY A 15 11.44 5.89 -11.94
CA GLY A 15 11.86 4.53 -12.28
C GLY A 15 10.72 3.54 -12.22
N THR A 16 11.07 2.27 -12.34
CA THR A 16 10.13 1.15 -12.27
C THR A 16 10.73 0.05 -11.41
N THR A 17 9.89 -0.59 -10.60
CA THR A 17 10.26 -1.75 -9.79
C THR A 17 9.11 -2.75 -9.77
N THR A 18 9.25 -3.82 -8.98
CA THR A 18 8.20 -4.81 -8.73
C THR A 18 8.20 -5.13 -7.24
N LEU A 19 7.12 -5.77 -6.75
CA LEU A 19 7.10 -6.23 -5.36
C LEU A 19 8.28 -7.15 -5.09
N ARG A 20 8.55 -8.08 -5.99
CA ARG A 20 9.66 -9.02 -5.84
C ARG A 20 11.00 -8.31 -5.71
N GLU A 21 11.25 -7.28 -6.52
CA GLU A 21 12.50 -6.51 -6.49
C GLU A 21 12.66 -5.69 -5.21
N LEU A 22 11.56 -5.31 -4.57
CA LEU A 22 11.61 -4.56 -3.30
C LEU A 22 12.14 -5.40 -2.15
N GLY A 23 12.19 -6.73 -2.32
CA GLY A 23 12.69 -7.64 -1.31
C GLY A 23 11.62 -8.14 -0.36
N GLY A 24 12.00 -9.08 0.52
CA GLY A 24 11.07 -9.75 1.40
C GLY A 24 10.45 -10.99 0.77
N SER A 25 9.64 -11.69 1.53
CA SER A 25 8.88 -12.85 1.05
C SER A 25 7.37 -12.69 1.27
N ARG A 26 6.98 -11.60 1.93
CA ARG A 26 5.58 -11.16 2.07
C ARG A 26 5.54 -9.66 1.89
N TRP A 27 4.44 -9.16 1.35
CA TRP A 27 4.27 -7.73 1.09
C TRP A 27 2.93 -7.26 1.63
N LEU A 28 2.94 -6.15 2.37
CA LEU A 28 1.72 -5.48 2.82
C LEU A 28 1.55 -4.22 1.98
N VAL A 29 0.66 -4.27 1.01
CA VAL A 29 0.36 -3.15 0.11
C VAL A 29 -0.73 -2.30 0.73
N VAL A 30 -0.50 -1.00 0.84
CA VAL A 30 -1.43 -0.06 1.46
C VAL A 30 -1.51 1.22 0.62
N ASN A 31 -2.70 1.66 0.31
CA ASN A 31 -2.90 2.99 -0.29
C ASN A 31 -2.94 4.02 0.84
N VAL A 32 -2.05 5.00 0.79
CA VAL A 32 -1.78 5.90 1.92
C VAL A 32 -2.12 7.36 1.60
N ALA A 33 -2.32 8.16 2.65
CA ALA A 33 -2.60 9.58 2.54
C ALA A 33 -2.05 10.33 3.75
N SER A 34 -1.69 11.61 3.54
CA SER A 34 -1.06 12.45 4.56
C SER A 34 -2.05 13.26 5.39
N ALA A 35 -3.31 13.38 4.94
CA ALA A 35 -4.31 14.26 5.58
C ALA A 35 -5.61 13.54 5.96
N CYS A 36 -5.57 12.22 6.09
CA CYS A 36 -6.70 11.39 6.48
C CYS A 36 -6.80 11.23 7.99
N GLY A 37 -8.00 11.03 8.53
CA GLY A 37 -8.18 10.62 9.92
C GLY A 37 -7.48 9.31 10.27
N ALA A 38 -7.25 8.44 9.28
CA ALA A 38 -6.52 7.17 9.43
C ALA A 38 -5.01 7.33 9.26
N THR A 39 -4.49 8.51 8.92
CA THR A 39 -3.06 8.76 8.71
C THR A 39 -2.18 8.28 9.88
N PRO A 40 -2.60 8.37 11.17
CA PRO A 40 -1.82 7.80 12.27
C PRO A 40 -1.50 6.31 12.13
N GLN A 41 -2.17 5.57 11.26
CA GLN A 41 -1.84 4.16 10.98
C GLN A 41 -0.43 3.99 10.39
N TYR A 42 0.20 5.05 9.87
CA TYR A 42 1.60 4.98 9.46
C TYR A 42 2.51 4.45 10.58
N ALA A 43 2.25 4.84 11.82
CA ALA A 43 3.06 4.38 12.95
C ALA A 43 3.01 2.86 13.12
N GLY A 44 1.80 2.28 13.04
CA GLY A 44 1.63 0.83 13.12
C GLY A 44 2.20 0.10 11.91
N LEU A 45 2.08 0.67 10.72
CA LEU A 45 2.66 0.09 9.51
C LEU A 45 4.18 0.05 9.60
N GLN A 46 4.80 1.13 10.09
CA GLN A 46 6.25 1.17 10.28
C GLN A 46 6.69 0.16 11.34
N ALA A 47 5.93 0.00 12.41
CA ALA A 47 6.22 -0.98 13.45
C ALA A 47 6.21 -2.40 12.89
N LEU A 48 5.25 -2.74 12.03
CA LEU A 48 5.20 -4.04 11.35
C LEU A 48 6.41 -4.25 10.45
N HIS A 49 6.79 -3.23 9.70
CA HIS A 49 7.93 -3.29 8.79
C HIS A 49 9.23 -3.56 9.54
N GLU A 50 9.41 -2.95 10.71
CA GLU A 50 10.59 -3.13 11.55
C GLU A 50 10.59 -4.47 12.28
N ALA A 51 9.43 -4.99 12.66
CA ALA A 51 9.31 -6.18 13.49
C ALA A 51 9.47 -7.49 12.72
N HIS A 52 9.26 -7.49 11.40
CA HIS A 52 9.24 -8.69 10.58
C HIS A 52 10.19 -8.54 9.39
N ASP A 53 11.34 -9.22 9.45
CA ASP A 53 12.38 -9.15 8.40
C ASP A 53 11.89 -9.67 7.04
N ASP A 54 10.93 -10.61 7.04
CA ASP A 54 10.38 -11.20 5.82
C ASP A 54 9.24 -10.38 5.21
N LEU A 55 8.71 -9.38 5.95
CA LEU A 55 7.59 -8.55 5.52
C LEU A 55 8.08 -7.20 5.04
N THR A 56 7.71 -6.82 3.82
CA THR A 56 7.94 -5.48 3.29
C THR A 56 6.60 -4.75 3.20
N VAL A 57 6.44 -3.68 3.94
CA VAL A 57 5.29 -2.77 3.78
C VAL A 57 5.57 -1.89 2.57
N VAL A 58 4.60 -1.71 1.69
CA VAL A 58 4.73 -0.88 0.48
C VAL A 58 3.58 0.11 0.44
N GLY A 59 3.90 1.40 0.52
CA GLY A 59 2.91 2.46 0.52
C GLY A 59 2.70 3.04 -0.88
N PHE A 60 1.44 3.21 -1.26
CA PHE A 60 1.03 3.82 -2.53
C PHE A 60 0.23 5.09 -2.23
N PRO A 61 0.85 6.28 -2.29
CA PRO A 61 0.10 7.52 -2.11
C PRO A 61 -1.02 7.64 -3.14
N CYS A 62 -2.21 8.01 -2.70
CA CYS A 62 -3.38 8.11 -3.55
C CYS A 62 -4.25 9.29 -3.11
N ASN A 63 -4.66 10.13 -4.08
CA ASN A 63 -5.45 11.35 -3.80
C ASN A 63 -6.94 11.18 -4.13
N GLN A 64 -7.41 9.95 -4.36
CA GLN A 64 -8.78 9.70 -4.81
C GLN A 64 -9.82 9.69 -3.69
N PHE A 65 -9.41 9.70 -2.43
CA PHE A 65 -10.32 9.61 -1.29
C PHE A 65 -10.32 10.93 -0.52
N GLY A 66 -11.28 11.79 -0.84
CA GLY A 66 -11.42 13.09 -0.21
C GLY A 66 -10.30 14.07 -0.51
N ALA A 67 -9.50 13.82 -1.56
CA ALA A 67 -8.34 14.64 -1.92
C ALA A 67 -7.37 14.83 -0.73
N GLN A 68 -7.13 13.76 0.03
CA GLN A 68 -6.34 13.79 1.27
C GLN A 68 -4.84 13.49 1.05
N GLU A 69 -4.39 13.39 -0.21
CA GLU A 69 -2.98 13.26 -0.57
C GLU A 69 -2.61 14.25 -1.67
N PRO A 70 -2.77 15.57 -1.45
CA PRO A 70 -2.55 16.57 -2.50
C PRO A 70 -1.08 16.92 -2.74
N GLY A 71 -0.17 16.50 -1.85
CA GLY A 71 1.23 16.91 -1.88
C GLY A 71 2.03 16.32 -3.04
N THR A 72 3.20 16.88 -3.29
CA THR A 72 4.19 16.35 -4.23
C THR A 72 4.89 15.13 -3.62
N HIS A 73 5.63 14.39 -4.44
CA HIS A 73 6.43 13.26 -3.95
C HIS A 73 7.41 13.71 -2.83
N ALA A 74 8.07 14.87 -3.02
CA ALA A 74 8.99 15.41 -2.00
C ALA A 74 8.25 15.73 -0.70
N GLU A 75 7.09 16.36 -0.79
CA GLU A 75 6.28 16.70 0.39
C GLU A 75 5.80 15.45 1.14
N ILE A 76 5.40 14.42 0.42
CA ILE A 76 4.96 13.15 1.00
C ILE A 76 6.14 12.47 1.71
N CYS A 77 7.31 12.42 1.09
CA CYS A 77 8.51 11.84 1.70
C CYS A 77 8.91 12.59 2.95
N ASP A 78 8.91 13.93 2.92
CA ASP A 78 9.25 14.75 4.09
C ASP A 78 8.27 14.54 5.23
N PHE A 79 6.97 14.47 4.93
CA PHE A 79 5.93 14.25 5.91
C PHE A 79 6.10 12.89 6.60
N THR A 80 6.24 11.82 5.82
CA THR A 80 6.34 10.47 6.36
C THR A 80 7.63 10.25 7.16
N ALA A 81 8.74 10.81 6.69
CA ALA A 81 10.02 10.71 7.39
C ALA A 81 10.01 11.48 8.70
N SER A 82 9.51 12.74 8.70
CA SER A 82 9.58 13.59 9.88
C SER A 82 8.49 13.28 10.93
N LYS A 83 7.31 12.85 10.51
CA LYS A 83 6.19 12.57 11.42
C LYS A 83 6.21 11.13 11.96
N PHE A 84 6.59 10.15 11.13
CA PHE A 84 6.42 8.73 11.46
C PHE A 84 7.69 7.90 11.30
N ASN A 85 8.82 8.52 10.92
CA ASN A 85 10.09 7.84 10.67
C ASN A 85 9.95 6.65 9.70
N VAL A 86 9.13 6.81 8.67
CA VAL A 86 8.85 5.74 7.71
C VAL A 86 10.12 5.36 6.95
N THR A 87 10.44 4.06 6.96
CA THR A 87 11.56 3.49 6.21
C THR A 87 11.12 2.49 5.15
N PHE A 88 9.83 2.08 5.17
CA PHE A 88 9.33 1.18 4.12
C PHE A 88 9.19 1.93 2.78
N PRO A 89 9.24 1.21 1.64
CA PRO A 89 9.14 1.83 0.33
C PRO A 89 7.81 2.57 0.12
N LEU A 90 7.90 3.79 -0.41
CA LEU A 90 6.76 4.56 -0.90
C LEU A 90 6.89 4.67 -2.42
N MET A 91 5.84 4.25 -3.13
CA MET A 91 5.80 4.32 -4.59
C MET A 91 5.28 5.69 -5.04
N ALA A 92 5.32 5.94 -6.35
CA ALA A 92 4.74 7.15 -6.91
C ALA A 92 3.24 7.22 -6.61
N LYS A 93 2.69 8.44 -6.51
CA LYS A 93 1.25 8.64 -6.35
C LYS A 93 0.52 7.97 -7.51
N VAL A 94 -0.54 7.21 -7.20
CA VAL A 94 -1.27 6.40 -8.19
C VAL A 94 -2.77 6.58 -8.04
N GLU A 95 -3.49 6.13 -9.06
CA GLU A 95 -4.93 5.89 -8.98
C GLU A 95 -5.16 4.40 -8.72
N VAL A 96 -5.94 4.11 -7.69
CA VAL A 96 -6.24 2.72 -7.30
C VAL A 96 -7.61 2.26 -7.82
N ASN A 97 -8.44 3.20 -8.27
CA ASN A 97 -9.77 2.95 -8.82
C ASN A 97 -9.95 3.72 -10.13
N GLY A 98 -10.88 3.25 -10.98
CA GLY A 98 -11.28 3.95 -12.19
C GLY A 98 -10.36 3.73 -13.36
N ASP A 99 -10.47 4.59 -14.38
CA ASP A 99 -9.80 4.43 -15.67
C ASP A 99 -8.27 4.49 -15.56
N GLY A 100 -7.74 5.21 -14.59
CA GLY A 100 -6.29 5.31 -14.36
C GLY A 100 -5.75 4.27 -13.39
N GLN A 101 -6.55 3.29 -12.99
CA GLN A 101 -6.15 2.25 -12.05
C GLN A 101 -4.91 1.50 -12.53
N THR A 102 -3.93 1.32 -11.62
CA THR A 102 -2.70 0.59 -11.95
C THR A 102 -2.97 -0.90 -12.11
N PRO A 103 -2.10 -1.63 -12.85
CA PRO A 103 -2.24 -3.08 -12.99
C PRO A 103 -2.27 -3.82 -11.65
N LEU A 104 -1.45 -3.39 -10.67
CA LEU A 104 -1.45 -4.00 -9.35
C LEU A 104 -2.82 -3.87 -8.68
N PHE A 105 -3.38 -2.65 -8.62
CA PHE A 105 -4.67 -2.44 -7.97
C PHE A 105 -5.84 -3.03 -8.76
N SER A 106 -5.71 -3.19 -10.07
CA SER A 106 -6.68 -3.96 -10.86
C SER A 106 -6.78 -5.40 -10.35
N ALA A 107 -5.65 -6.04 -10.11
CA ALA A 107 -5.61 -7.39 -9.56
C ALA A 107 -6.10 -7.43 -8.10
N LEU A 108 -5.68 -6.46 -7.28
CA LEU A 108 -6.03 -6.43 -5.85
C LEU A 108 -7.53 -6.21 -5.61
N CYS A 109 -8.18 -5.41 -6.45
CA CYS A 109 -9.62 -5.16 -6.32
C CYS A 109 -10.47 -6.40 -6.56
N ASP A 110 -9.93 -7.42 -7.24
CA ASP A 110 -10.62 -8.69 -7.44
C ASP A 110 -10.57 -9.61 -6.21
N VAL A 111 -9.76 -9.27 -5.21
CA VAL A 111 -9.64 -10.06 -3.98
C VAL A 111 -10.76 -9.70 -3.03
N ALA A 112 -11.44 -10.73 -2.48
CA ALA A 112 -12.46 -10.54 -1.46
C ALA A 112 -11.83 -10.51 -0.07
N ASP A 113 -12.39 -9.68 0.83
CA ASP A 113 -12.04 -9.72 2.25
C ASP A 113 -12.83 -10.80 3.00
N ALA A 114 -12.61 -10.88 4.31
CA ALA A 114 -13.27 -11.89 5.14
C ALA A 114 -14.81 -11.76 5.18
N ASP A 115 -15.33 -10.57 4.87
CA ASP A 115 -16.77 -10.30 4.82
C ASP A 115 -17.35 -10.56 3.41
N GLY A 116 -16.51 -10.98 2.46
CA GLY A 116 -16.94 -11.29 1.10
C GLY A 116 -16.92 -10.07 0.17
N TYR A 117 -16.45 -8.91 0.61
CA TYR A 117 -16.38 -7.74 -0.24
C TYR A 117 -15.22 -7.85 -1.23
N SER A 118 -15.48 -7.66 -2.51
CA SER A 118 -14.46 -7.40 -3.54
C SER A 118 -14.93 -6.20 -4.37
N GLY A 119 -14.00 -5.61 -5.14
CA GLY A 119 -14.31 -4.43 -5.94
C GLY A 119 -13.41 -3.25 -5.58
N PRO A 120 -13.82 -2.02 -5.92
CA PRO A 120 -12.98 -0.83 -5.71
C PRO A 120 -12.45 -0.70 -4.29
N VAL A 121 -11.26 -0.10 -4.17
CA VAL A 121 -10.71 0.30 -2.87
C VAL A 121 -11.68 1.32 -2.26
N ARG A 122 -12.04 1.14 -0.99
CA ARG A 122 -13.12 1.90 -0.35
C ARG A 122 -12.69 3.20 0.28
N TRP A 123 -11.45 3.25 0.79
CA TRP A 123 -10.92 4.44 1.44
C TRP A 123 -9.39 4.35 1.57
N ASN A 124 -8.77 5.41 2.09
CA ASN A 124 -7.35 5.42 2.42
C ASN A 124 -7.01 4.30 3.42
N PHE A 125 -5.80 3.75 3.35
CA PHE A 125 -5.31 2.72 4.26
C PHE A 125 -6.07 1.40 4.20
N GLU A 126 -6.62 1.05 3.05
CA GLU A 126 -7.05 -0.33 2.79
C GLU A 126 -5.79 -1.18 2.57
N LYS A 127 -5.79 -2.43 3.06
CA LYS A 127 -4.57 -3.23 3.17
C LYS A 127 -4.71 -4.55 2.43
N PHE A 128 -3.62 -4.95 1.77
CA PHE A 128 -3.55 -6.20 1.02
C PHE A 128 -2.27 -6.92 1.39
N LEU A 129 -2.39 -8.07 2.04
CA LEU A 129 -1.24 -8.89 2.46
C LEU A 129 -1.03 -9.98 1.42
N ILE A 130 0.15 -9.98 0.79
CA ILE A 130 0.50 -10.86 -0.33
C ILE A 130 1.64 -11.76 0.10
N ASP A 131 1.50 -13.09 -0.07
CA ASP A 131 2.56 -14.04 0.25
C ASP A 131 3.45 -14.32 -0.97
N ALA A 132 4.46 -15.16 -0.78
CA ALA A 132 5.44 -15.49 -1.81
C ALA A 132 4.84 -16.20 -3.04
N ASN A 133 3.65 -16.76 -2.91
CA ASN A 133 2.93 -17.41 -4.01
C ASN A 133 1.98 -16.45 -4.73
N GLY A 134 1.89 -15.19 -4.26
CA GLY A 134 0.95 -14.20 -4.79
C GLY A 134 -0.45 -14.31 -4.21
N THR A 135 -0.69 -15.22 -3.26
CA THR A 135 -1.97 -15.32 -2.57
C THR A 135 -2.17 -14.08 -1.69
N THR A 136 -3.34 -13.46 -1.79
CA THR A 136 -3.61 -12.16 -1.19
C THR A 136 -4.79 -12.22 -0.24
N ALA A 137 -4.63 -11.60 0.95
CA ALA A 137 -5.71 -11.35 1.89
C ALA A 137 -5.95 -9.84 1.96
N ARG A 138 -7.23 -9.45 2.05
CA ARG A 138 -7.65 -8.04 1.98
C ARG A 138 -8.30 -7.60 3.29
N TYR A 139 -7.95 -6.40 3.75
CA TYR A 139 -8.43 -5.82 5.00
C TYR A 139 -8.84 -4.37 4.78
N SER A 140 -9.99 -3.98 5.32
CA SER A 140 -10.48 -2.60 5.21
C SER A 140 -9.63 -1.63 6.04
N THR A 141 -9.84 -0.34 5.81
CA THR A 141 -9.24 0.74 6.60
C THR A 141 -9.46 0.55 8.11
N ARG A 142 -10.59 -0.02 8.50
CA ARG A 142 -10.97 -0.21 9.91
C ARG A 142 -10.10 -1.20 10.66
N VAL A 143 -9.43 -2.09 9.92
CA VAL A 143 -8.48 -3.05 10.54
C VAL A 143 -7.17 -2.32 10.76
N ALA A 144 -6.84 -2.06 12.02
CA ALA A 144 -5.59 -1.39 12.38
C ALA A 144 -4.39 -2.30 12.05
N PRO A 145 -3.20 -1.71 11.77
CA PRO A 145 -2.01 -2.52 11.51
C PRO A 145 -1.72 -3.57 12.60
N GLU A 146 -1.95 -3.23 13.85
CA GLU A 146 -1.72 -4.11 15.01
C GLU A 146 -2.64 -5.33 15.03
N GLN A 147 -3.74 -5.29 14.28
CA GLN A 147 -4.74 -6.36 14.21
C GLN A 147 -4.48 -7.33 13.05
N LEU A 148 -3.52 -7.03 12.18
CA LEU A 148 -3.22 -7.87 11.03
C LEU A 148 -2.52 -9.17 11.45
N PRO A 149 -2.86 -10.31 10.81
CA PRO A 149 -2.27 -11.61 11.14
C PRO A 149 -0.91 -11.82 10.44
N VAL A 150 0.08 -11.01 10.79
CA VAL A 150 1.42 -11.05 10.18
C VAL A 150 2.46 -11.78 11.02
#